data_48788dc4eab78bec76998fa98caaaf2d
#
_entry.id   48788dc4eab78bec76998fa98caaaf2d
#
_cell.length_a   1.000
_cell.length_b   1.000
_cell.length_c   1.000
_cell.angle_alpha   90.00
_cell.angle_beta   90.00
_cell.angle_gamma   90.00
#
_symmetry.space_group_name_H-M   'P 1'
#
loop_
_entity.id
_entity.type
_entity.pdbx_description
1 polymer ?
#
loop_
_entity_poly.entity_id
_entity_poly.type
_entity_poly.pdbx_seq_one_letter_code
_entity_poly.pdbx_strand_id
1 'polypeptide(L)' 'MSRKYWMNVNPKTIKKLEEIAMTTSCTLVERGGIDVRNNDREDFPEIEITGLQAMLEDAYRLGLEDGKKMV' A
#
# COMPACT_ATOMS: atom_id res chain seq x y z
N MET A 1 7.69 -16.19 1.76
CA MET A 1 6.43 -16.25 1.09
C MET A 1 5.81 -14.89 0.91
N SER A 2 5.91 -14.06 1.90
CA SER A 2 5.27 -12.76 1.87
C SER A 2 5.70 -11.91 0.69
N ARG A 3 6.91 -12.06 0.25
CA ARG A 3 7.43 -11.23 -0.82
C ARG A 3 6.80 -11.48 -2.17
N LYS A 4 6.03 -12.55 -2.30
CA LYS A 4 5.41 -12.85 -3.57
C LYS A 4 4.55 -11.72 -4.09
N TYR A 5 3.93 -11.00 -3.18
CA TYR A 5 2.98 -9.97 -3.56
C TYR A 5 3.64 -8.74 -4.14
N TRP A 6 4.94 -8.58 -3.90
CA TRP A 6 5.67 -7.43 -4.39
C TRP A 6 6.76 -7.77 -5.39
N MET A 7 6.79 -9.00 -5.89
CA MET A 7 7.91 -9.46 -6.70
C MET A 7 8.11 -8.65 -7.98
N ASN A 8 7.03 -8.18 -8.56
CA ASN A 8 7.12 -7.47 -9.83
C ASN A 8 6.98 -5.98 -9.68
N VAL A 9 7.15 -5.47 -8.47
CA VAL A 9 6.99 -4.05 -8.19
C VAL A 9 8.33 -3.45 -7.78
N ASN A 10 8.67 -2.34 -8.42
CA ASN A 10 9.89 -1.60 -8.12
C ASN A 10 9.90 -1.16 -6.65
N PRO A 11 11.04 -1.30 -5.94
CA PRO A 11 11.09 -0.88 -4.53
C PRO A 11 10.68 0.57 -4.29
N LYS A 12 10.97 1.46 -5.23
CA LYS A 12 10.55 2.86 -5.09
C LYS A 12 9.05 2.98 -5.17
N THR A 13 8.42 2.18 -6.03
CA THR A 13 6.98 2.17 -6.16
C THR A 13 6.33 1.59 -4.91
N ILE A 14 6.92 0.54 -4.35
CA ILE A 14 6.42 -0.05 -3.12
C ILE A 14 6.39 0.99 -2.01
N LYS A 15 7.45 1.80 -1.91
CA LYS A 15 7.52 2.81 -0.89
C LYS A 15 6.44 3.86 -1.06
N LYS A 16 6.18 4.26 -2.31
CA LYS A 16 5.11 5.22 -2.59
C LYS A 16 3.74 4.66 -2.26
N LEU A 17 3.52 3.39 -2.58
CA LEU A 17 2.25 2.74 -2.26
C LEU A 17 2.05 2.63 -0.75
N GLU A 18 3.13 2.33 -0.04
CA GLU A 18 3.06 2.27 1.41
C GLU A 18 2.71 3.63 2.00
N GLU A 19 3.30 4.69 1.48
CA GLU A 19 2.98 6.04 1.93
C GLU A 19 1.52 6.36 1.70
N ILE A 20 0.98 5.97 0.56
CA ILE A 20 -0.43 6.16 0.27
C ILE A 20 -1.28 5.45 1.32
N ALA A 21 -0.95 4.19 1.60
CA ALA A 21 -1.70 3.42 2.59
C ALA A 21 -1.65 4.08 3.95
N MET A 22 -0.48 4.56 4.33
CA MET A 22 -0.28 5.17 5.65
C MET A 22 -0.97 6.52 5.79
N THR A 23 -1.23 7.20 4.67
CA THR A 23 -1.93 8.48 4.76
C THR A 23 -3.44 8.35 4.68
N THR A 24 -3.93 7.20 4.22
CA THR A 24 -5.37 7.02 4.04
C THR A 24 -6.02 6.15 5.10
N SER A 25 -5.24 5.50 5.95
CA SER A 25 -5.79 4.62 6.97
C SER A 25 -5.07 4.79 8.30
N CYS A 26 -5.81 5.21 9.31
CA CYS A 26 -5.26 5.33 10.67
C CYS A 26 -4.78 3.99 11.19
N THR A 27 -5.51 2.93 10.85
CA THR A 27 -5.14 1.59 11.28
C THR A 27 -3.75 1.22 10.82
N LEU A 28 -3.42 1.56 9.57
CA LEU A 28 -2.11 1.23 9.04
C LEU A 28 -1.02 2.11 9.63
N VAL A 29 -1.35 3.36 9.96
CA VAL A 29 -0.39 4.24 10.64
C VAL A 29 -0.04 3.65 12.00
N GLU A 30 -1.03 3.20 12.76
CA GLU A 30 -0.79 2.59 14.05
C GLU A 30 0.01 1.31 13.93
N ARG A 31 -0.23 0.56 12.86
CA ARG A 31 0.50 -0.68 12.62
C ARG A 31 1.96 -0.41 12.26
N GLY A 32 2.23 0.71 11.64
CA GLY A 32 3.58 1.09 11.29
C GLY A 32 4.05 0.59 9.93
N GLY A 33 3.13 0.29 9.03
CA GLY A 33 3.50 -0.13 7.68
C GLY A 33 2.58 -1.20 7.15
N ILE A 34 2.88 -1.68 5.95
CA ILE A 34 2.06 -2.70 5.30
C ILE A 34 2.87 -3.95 4.95
N ASP A 35 4.02 -4.13 5.56
CA ASP A 35 4.84 -5.32 5.35
C ASP A 35 4.18 -6.53 6.00
N VAL A 36 4.41 -7.69 5.42
CA VAL A 36 3.91 -8.94 5.97
C VAL A 36 4.85 -9.40 7.06
N ARG A 37 4.31 -9.70 8.23
CA ARG A 37 5.11 -10.07 9.40
C ARG A 37 4.87 -11.50 9.85
N ASN A 38 4.03 -12.24 9.14
CA ASN A 38 3.70 -13.64 9.46
C ASN A 38 3.09 -13.77 10.85
N ASN A 39 2.26 -12.79 11.20
CA ASN A 39 1.59 -12.72 12.48
C ASN A 39 0.14 -12.36 12.22
N ASP A 40 -0.78 -13.27 12.57
CA ASP A 40 -2.19 -13.08 12.25
C ASP A 40 -2.71 -11.75 12.78
N ARG A 41 -2.31 -11.39 13.98
CA ARG A 41 -2.78 -10.15 14.58
C ARG A 41 -2.39 -8.93 13.77
N GLU A 42 -1.17 -8.92 13.23
CA GLU A 42 -0.67 -7.76 12.51
C GLU A 42 -0.96 -7.82 11.02
N ASP A 43 -1.13 -9.03 10.48
CA ASP A 43 -1.34 -9.16 9.04
C ASP A 43 -2.80 -9.10 8.64
N PHE A 44 -3.72 -9.12 9.59
CA PHE A 44 -5.15 -9.01 9.32
C PHE A 44 -5.76 -7.83 10.04
N PRO A 45 -5.29 -6.61 9.76
CA PRO A 45 -5.85 -5.42 10.39
C PRO A 45 -7.23 -5.10 9.83
N GLU A 46 -8.04 -4.42 10.64
CA GLU A 46 -9.32 -3.92 10.18
C GLU A 46 -9.10 -2.56 9.53
N ILE A 47 -9.58 -2.41 8.31
CA ILE A 47 -9.41 -1.17 7.57
C ILE A 47 -10.79 -0.63 7.21
N GLU A 48 -11.00 0.65 7.46
CA GLU A 48 -12.24 1.31 7.10
C GLU A 48 -12.42 1.34 5.59
N ILE A 49 -13.66 1.13 5.14
CA ILE A 49 -13.95 1.06 3.71
C ILE A 49 -13.60 2.36 2.99
N THR A 50 -13.87 3.51 3.63
CA THR A 50 -13.53 4.79 3.00
C THR A 50 -12.03 4.93 2.82
N GLY A 51 -11.24 4.46 3.78
CA GLY A 51 -9.79 4.49 3.66
C GLY A 51 -9.31 3.58 2.55
N LEU A 52 -9.92 2.40 2.44
CA LEU A 52 -9.56 1.47 1.38
C LEU A 52 -9.84 2.07 0.00
N GLN A 53 -11.00 2.71 -0.15
CA GLN A 53 -11.35 3.33 -1.42
C GLN A 53 -10.38 4.45 -1.79
N ALA A 54 -10.02 5.28 -0.81
CA ALA A 54 -9.07 6.36 -1.05
C ALA A 54 -7.71 5.83 -1.47
N MET A 55 -7.27 4.76 -0.81
CA MET A 55 -6.01 4.11 -1.13
C MET A 55 -5.98 3.62 -2.57
N LEU A 56 -7.06 2.95 -2.98
CA LEU A 56 -7.13 2.41 -4.33
C LEU A 56 -7.14 3.53 -5.37
N GLU A 57 -7.86 4.61 -5.08
CA GLU A 57 -7.91 5.74 -5.99
C GLU A 57 -6.54 6.39 -6.12
N ASP A 58 -5.86 6.60 -5.01
CA ASP A 58 -4.55 7.24 -5.02
C ASP A 58 -3.53 6.36 -5.72
N ALA A 59 -3.61 5.05 -5.53
CA ALA A 59 -2.71 4.13 -6.21
C ALA A 59 -2.92 4.15 -7.71
N TYR A 60 -4.17 4.26 -8.14
CA TYR A 60 -4.49 4.34 -9.56
C TYR A 60 -3.91 5.62 -10.16
N ARG A 61 -4.03 6.74 -9.46
CA ARG A 61 -3.47 8.02 -9.92
C ARG A 61 -1.96 7.95 -10.01
N LEU A 62 -1.32 7.32 -9.04
CA LEU A 62 0.12 7.15 -9.08
C LEU A 62 0.54 6.36 -10.30
N GLY A 63 -0.21 5.29 -10.62
CA GLY A 63 0.08 4.50 -11.80
C GLY A 63 -0.04 5.29 -13.09
N LEU A 64 -1.05 6.17 -13.17
CA LEU A 64 -1.21 7.02 -14.34
C LEU A 64 -0.04 7.98 -14.49
N GLU A 65 0.39 8.58 -13.39
CA GLU A 65 1.51 9.51 -13.45
C GLU A 65 2.79 8.82 -13.84
N ASP A 66 3.04 7.65 -13.28
CA ASP A 66 4.24 6.90 -13.60
C ASP A 66 4.23 6.47 -15.07
N GLY A 67 3.06 6.10 -15.58
CA GLY A 67 2.93 5.73 -16.97
C GLY A 67 3.27 6.88 -17.90
N LYS A 68 2.85 8.10 -17.55
CA LYS A 68 3.15 9.28 -18.35
C LYS A 68 4.64 9.56 -18.36
N LYS A 69 5.31 9.35 -17.24
CA LYS A 69 6.74 9.61 -17.15
C LYS A 69 7.55 8.65 -17.98
N MET A 70 7.02 7.48 -18.22
CA MET A 70 7.73 6.47 -18.99
C MET A 70 7.59 6.65 -20.50
N VAL A 71 6.73 7.54 -20.92
CA VAL A 71 6.54 7.86 -22.34
C VAL A 71 7.41 9.05 -22.82
#